data_e23383a481d92eb818cb38249df613dd
#
_entry.id   e23383a481d92eb818cb38249df613dd
#
_cell.length_a   1.000
_cell.length_b   1.000
_cell.length_c   1.000
_cell.angle_alpha   90.00
_cell.angle_beta   90.00
_cell.angle_gamma   90.00
#
_symmetry.space_group_name_H-M   'P 1'
#
loop_
_entity.id
_entity.type
_entity.pdbx_description
1 polymer ?
#
loop_
_entity_poly.entity_id
_entity_poly.type
_entity_poly.pdbx_seq_one_letter_code
_entity_poly.pdbx_strand_id
1 'polypeptide(L)'
;MVVASTFGLVSVTGSDWIRFAVLLAGSAIHLEAARDIERLRKVGAEGIPYVNLKGMWTFAGVLLLPPPMAVALIFCTYLHSWLRVRRVPPFRSVFTATTLVLAGAAAAVVLAAIRPGVYPGYPSGPLGLVAVVAAGLAYWFVNYALIVGAIMLSNPDAPGRNAVGRLSDQLIVAGSLGLGVATAALLLSQPWAVAVLLLTILGLHRALLVDQFQTESRTDPKTGLANARFWHEIARREFAGAERTHSPLGVLYLDLDHFKSINDTYGHLAGDEALKAVADELRHEVRDDDLVGRLGGEEFAILLPQTSAEDTALAAERIRRRVASLAITITTGGGPVLCDTITCSIGAATYPHSGSTLDELQIAADLAMYQAKDTGRNRVISAPAGETES
;
A
#
# COMPACT_ATOMS: atom_id res chain seq x y z
N MET A 1 -19.48 -40.88 -12.40
CA MET A 1 -20.41 -41.45 -11.41
C MET A 1 -20.02 -41.19 -9.96
N VAL A 2 -18.73 -41.18 -9.61
CA VAL A 2 -18.22 -40.92 -8.25
C VAL A 2 -18.49 -39.47 -7.77
N VAL A 3 -18.46 -38.49 -8.66
CA VAL A 3 -18.67 -37.05 -8.31
C VAL A 3 -20.12 -36.74 -7.92
N ALA A 4 -21.08 -37.36 -8.61
CA ALA A 4 -22.49 -37.12 -8.31
C ALA A 4 -22.96 -37.74 -6.98
N SER A 5 -22.36 -38.86 -6.56
CA SER A 5 -22.67 -39.51 -5.28
C SER A 5 -22.05 -38.75 -4.06
N THR A 6 -20.95 -38.03 -4.25
CA THR A 6 -20.31 -37.27 -3.17
C THR A 6 -21.09 -36.01 -2.79
N PHE A 7 -21.85 -35.43 -3.71
CA PHE A 7 -22.60 -34.19 -3.48
C PHE A 7 -24.08 -34.41 -3.02
N GLY A 8 -24.61 -35.63 -3.16
CA GLY A 8 -26.06 -35.89 -2.98
C GLY A 8 -26.49 -36.54 -1.66
N LEU A 9 -25.62 -37.08 -0.81
CA LEU A 9 -25.96 -37.92 0.32
C LEU A 9 -25.26 -37.61 1.66
N VAL A 10 -24.72 -36.42 1.82
CA VAL A 10 -24.10 -36.05 3.13
C VAL A 10 -25.20 -35.53 4.03
N SER A 11 -25.54 -36.27 5.10
CA SER A 11 -26.48 -35.83 6.14
C SER A 11 -25.87 -34.65 6.92
N VAL A 12 -26.60 -33.54 6.98
CA VAL A 12 -26.24 -32.37 7.79
C VAL A 12 -26.53 -32.66 9.26
N THR A 13 -25.56 -32.47 10.12
CA THR A 13 -25.67 -32.70 11.57
C THR A 13 -25.82 -31.37 12.33
N GLY A 14 -26.25 -31.47 13.61
CA GLY A 14 -26.32 -30.26 14.46
C GLY A 14 -24.96 -29.58 14.65
N SER A 15 -23.87 -30.34 14.66
CA SER A 15 -22.50 -29.79 14.73
C SER A 15 -22.11 -29.00 13.47
N ASP A 16 -22.62 -29.36 12.31
CA ASP A 16 -22.34 -28.65 11.05
C ASP A 16 -23.02 -27.28 11.04
N TRP A 17 -24.22 -27.17 11.61
CA TRP A 17 -24.89 -25.88 11.81
C TRP A 17 -24.14 -24.97 12.76
N ILE A 18 -23.56 -25.50 13.86
CA ILE A 18 -22.75 -24.72 14.79
C ILE A 18 -21.47 -24.21 14.08
N ARG A 19 -20.78 -25.08 13.34
CA ARG A 19 -19.59 -24.71 12.57
C ARG A 19 -19.91 -23.65 11.53
N PHE A 20 -21.00 -23.83 10.80
CA PHE A 20 -21.47 -22.84 9.82
C PHE A 20 -21.76 -21.50 10.47
N ALA A 21 -22.47 -21.47 11.60
CA ALA A 21 -22.79 -20.24 12.31
C ALA A 21 -21.53 -19.51 12.81
N VAL A 22 -20.54 -20.24 13.35
CA VAL A 22 -19.27 -19.65 13.81
C VAL A 22 -18.48 -19.09 12.65
N LEU A 23 -18.35 -19.80 11.54
CA LEU A 23 -17.62 -19.35 10.36
C LEU A 23 -18.31 -18.13 9.71
N LEU A 24 -19.64 -18.13 9.65
CA LEU A 24 -20.41 -17.00 9.11
C LEU A 24 -20.29 -15.76 10.02
N ALA A 25 -20.42 -15.93 11.33
CA ALA A 25 -20.26 -14.84 12.31
C ALA A 25 -18.84 -14.28 12.28
N GLY A 26 -17.81 -15.15 12.28
CA GLY A 26 -16.41 -14.74 12.17
C GLY A 26 -16.13 -13.96 10.89
N SER A 27 -16.67 -14.43 9.76
CA SER A 27 -16.59 -13.73 8.47
C SER A 27 -17.26 -12.35 8.54
N ALA A 28 -18.47 -12.28 9.11
CA ALA A 28 -19.22 -11.02 9.23
C ALA A 28 -18.50 -10.00 10.14
N ILE A 29 -17.99 -10.42 11.29
CA ILE A 29 -17.24 -9.56 12.22
C ILE A 29 -15.96 -9.06 11.54
N HIS A 30 -15.22 -9.94 10.87
CA HIS A 30 -14.01 -9.58 10.12
C HIS A 30 -14.33 -8.51 9.06
N LEU A 31 -15.38 -8.71 8.27
CA LEU A 31 -15.77 -7.79 7.21
C LEU A 31 -16.24 -6.43 7.74
N GLU A 32 -17.02 -6.40 8.83
CA GLU A 32 -17.46 -5.14 9.43
C GLU A 32 -16.29 -4.38 10.06
N ALA A 33 -15.37 -5.07 10.73
CA ALA A 33 -14.18 -4.43 11.32
C ALA A 33 -13.23 -3.84 10.26
N ALA A 34 -13.18 -4.44 9.06
CA ALA A 34 -12.39 -3.94 7.93
C ALA A 34 -13.14 -2.90 7.07
N ARG A 35 -14.43 -2.66 7.32
CA ARG A 35 -15.34 -1.93 6.42
C ARG A 35 -14.89 -0.49 6.11
N ASP A 36 -14.52 0.27 7.12
CA ASP A 36 -14.23 1.70 6.96
C ASP A 36 -12.92 1.89 6.19
N ILE A 37 -11.96 1.01 6.43
CA ILE A 37 -10.67 0.99 5.74
C ILE A 37 -10.86 0.56 4.27
N GLU A 38 -11.67 -0.44 4.03
CA GLU A 38 -12.02 -0.89 2.67
C GLU A 38 -12.79 0.18 1.86
N ARG A 39 -13.55 1.05 2.52
CA ARG A 39 -14.23 2.18 1.89
C ARG A 39 -13.29 3.33 1.55
N LEU A 40 -12.37 3.66 2.44
CA LEU A 40 -11.34 4.69 2.20
C LEU A 40 -10.46 4.34 1.01
N ARG A 41 -10.13 3.06 0.81
CA ARG A 41 -9.37 2.56 -0.33
C ARG A 41 -9.99 2.83 -1.70
N LYS A 42 -11.30 3.12 -1.78
CA LYS A 42 -11.97 3.50 -3.03
C LYS A 42 -11.53 4.83 -3.60
N VAL A 43 -10.98 5.71 -2.80
CA VAL A 43 -10.70 7.11 -3.18
C VAL A 43 -9.33 7.27 -3.84
N GLY A 44 -8.41 6.32 -3.65
CA GLY A 44 -6.99 6.50 -4.00
C GLY A 44 -6.37 5.63 -5.08
N ALA A 45 -6.97 4.51 -5.53
CA ALA A 45 -6.19 3.54 -6.30
C ALA A 45 -6.95 2.82 -7.41
N GLU A 46 -6.78 3.27 -8.63
CA GLU A 46 -6.87 2.42 -9.82
C GLU A 46 -5.54 1.64 -9.94
N GLY A 47 -5.56 0.32 -9.71
CA GLY A 47 -4.43 -0.58 -9.99
C GLY A 47 -3.82 -1.36 -8.84
N ILE A 48 -4.33 -1.26 -7.59
CA ILE A 48 -3.81 -2.07 -6.48
C ILE A 48 -4.63 -3.36 -6.34
N PRO A 49 -3.95 -4.53 -6.32
CA PRO A 49 -4.62 -5.82 -6.13
C PRO A 49 -5.37 -5.84 -4.79
N TYR A 50 -6.60 -6.32 -4.85
CA TYR A 50 -7.45 -6.46 -3.67
C TYR A 50 -6.99 -7.64 -2.80
N VAL A 51 -6.23 -7.35 -1.77
CA VAL A 51 -5.85 -8.33 -0.76
C VAL A 51 -7.04 -8.61 0.15
N ASN A 52 -7.58 -9.81 0.07
CA ASN A 52 -8.79 -10.18 0.79
C ASN A 52 -8.58 -11.45 1.61
N LEU A 53 -8.55 -11.32 2.93
CA LEU A 53 -8.46 -12.45 3.86
C LEU A 53 -9.77 -13.24 4.01
N LYS A 54 -10.83 -12.94 3.22
CA LYS A 54 -12.10 -13.70 3.21
C LYS A 54 -11.87 -15.17 2.87
N GLY A 55 -10.83 -15.46 2.08
CA GLY A 55 -10.44 -16.82 1.69
C GLY A 55 -10.29 -17.76 2.89
N MET A 56 -9.86 -17.26 4.05
CA MET A 56 -9.72 -18.08 5.24
C MET A 56 -11.04 -18.68 5.72
N TRP A 57 -12.12 -17.89 5.74
CA TRP A 57 -13.44 -18.36 6.20
C TRP A 57 -14.06 -19.32 5.22
N THR A 58 -13.97 -19.02 3.92
CA THR A 58 -14.52 -19.86 2.86
C THR A 58 -13.76 -21.17 2.72
N PHE A 59 -12.43 -21.15 2.81
CA PHE A 59 -11.62 -22.36 2.76
C PHE A 59 -11.78 -23.24 4.01
N ALA A 60 -11.86 -22.65 5.21
CA ALA A 60 -12.23 -23.39 6.42
C ALA A 60 -13.60 -24.07 6.28
N GLY A 61 -14.57 -23.38 5.65
CA GLY A 61 -15.86 -23.95 5.31
C GLY A 61 -15.76 -25.14 4.35
N VAL A 62 -14.94 -25.05 3.31
CA VAL A 62 -14.69 -26.17 2.38
C VAL A 62 -14.09 -27.39 3.09
N LEU A 63 -13.21 -27.18 4.09
CA LEU A 63 -12.60 -28.29 4.84
C LEU A 63 -13.57 -28.97 5.82
N LEU A 64 -14.51 -28.25 6.42
CA LEU A 64 -15.30 -28.73 7.56
C LEU A 64 -16.77 -28.98 7.28
N LEU A 65 -17.34 -28.30 6.30
CA LEU A 65 -18.77 -28.32 6.07
C LEU A 65 -19.14 -29.26 4.92
N PRO A 66 -20.34 -29.85 4.96
CA PRO A 66 -20.95 -30.47 3.79
C PRO A 66 -20.98 -29.50 2.61
N PRO A 67 -20.76 -29.98 1.36
CA PRO A 67 -20.66 -29.12 0.17
C PRO A 67 -21.78 -28.08 0.02
N PRO A 68 -23.07 -28.40 0.23
CA PRO A 68 -24.13 -27.39 0.14
C PRO A 68 -23.97 -26.25 1.16
N MET A 69 -23.52 -26.57 2.38
CA MET A 69 -23.29 -25.56 3.42
C MET A 69 -22.05 -24.71 3.12
N ALA A 70 -20.98 -25.30 2.59
CA ALA A 70 -19.80 -24.56 2.14
C ALA A 70 -20.16 -23.56 1.03
N VAL A 71 -20.98 -23.98 0.06
CA VAL A 71 -21.54 -23.10 -0.99
C VAL A 71 -22.35 -21.97 -0.38
N ALA A 72 -23.26 -22.28 0.54
CA ALA A 72 -24.07 -21.27 1.24
C ALA A 72 -23.21 -20.27 1.99
N LEU A 73 -22.14 -20.73 2.70
CA LEU A 73 -21.20 -19.87 3.41
C LEU A 73 -20.50 -18.89 2.45
N ILE A 74 -20.04 -19.36 1.29
CA ILE A 74 -19.40 -18.52 0.26
C ILE A 74 -20.38 -17.42 -0.19
N PHE A 75 -21.58 -17.79 -0.60
CA PHE A 75 -22.58 -16.83 -1.06
C PHE A 75 -23.01 -15.85 0.04
N CYS A 76 -23.24 -16.29 1.27
CA CYS A 76 -23.58 -15.42 2.39
C CYS A 76 -22.46 -14.42 2.70
N THR A 77 -21.19 -14.87 2.69
CA THR A 77 -20.02 -14.01 2.89
C THR A 77 -19.92 -12.94 1.81
N TYR A 78 -20.11 -13.31 0.55
CA TYR A 78 -20.01 -12.37 -0.58
C TYR A 78 -21.22 -11.44 -0.67
N LEU A 79 -22.42 -11.91 -0.35
CA LEU A 79 -23.62 -11.09 -0.23
C LEU A 79 -23.48 -10.05 0.89
N HIS A 80 -23.03 -10.47 2.08
CA HIS A 80 -22.75 -9.57 3.20
C HIS A 80 -21.72 -8.51 2.79
N SER A 81 -20.61 -8.91 2.17
CA SER A 81 -19.59 -8.01 1.67
C SER A 81 -20.14 -7.00 0.65
N TRP A 82 -21.01 -7.44 -0.26
CA TRP A 82 -21.63 -6.58 -1.28
C TRP A 82 -22.61 -5.58 -0.67
N LEU A 83 -23.41 -6.01 0.29
CA LEU A 83 -24.40 -5.14 0.94
C LEU A 83 -23.77 -4.11 1.87
N ARG A 84 -22.73 -4.49 2.62
CA ARG A 84 -22.21 -3.70 3.75
C ARG A 84 -20.89 -3.02 3.50
N VAL A 85 -19.98 -3.68 2.77
CA VAL A 85 -18.60 -3.23 2.64
C VAL A 85 -18.35 -2.54 1.31
N ARG A 86 -18.57 -3.22 0.19
CA ARG A 86 -18.26 -2.70 -1.14
C ARG A 86 -19.32 -3.04 -2.17
N ARG A 87 -20.01 -2.03 -2.67
CA ARG A 87 -20.92 -2.17 -3.81
C ARG A 87 -20.10 -2.18 -5.11
N VAL A 88 -19.84 -3.36 -5.62
CA VAL A 88 -19.34 -3.58 -6.99
C VAL A 88 -20.52 -3.96 -7.90
N PRO A 89 -20.40 -3.86 -9.23
CA PRO A 89 -21.43 -4.39 -10.12
C PRO A 89 -21.82 -5.81 -9.73
N PRO A 90 -23.12 -6.14 -9.61
CA PRO A 90 -23.58 -7.43 -9.07
C PRO A 90 -22.96 -8.64 -9.78
N PHE A 91 -22.80 -8.58 -11.11
CA PHE A 91 -22.19 -9.65 -11.89
C PHE A 91 -20.75 -9.99 -11.45
N ARG A 92 -19.96 -8.97 -11.03
CA ARG A 92 -18.58 -9.21 -10.52
C ARG A 92 -18.58 -9.93 -9.18
N SER A 93 -19.52 -9.59 -8.28
CA SER A 93 -19.67 -10.27 -6.99
C SER A 93 -20.09 -11.72 -7.18
N VAL A 94 -21.08 -11.96 -8.04
CA VAL A 94 -21.54 -13.30 -8.39
C VAL A 94 -20.45 -14.12 -9.06
N PHE A 95 -19.74 -13.54 -10.03
CA PHE A 95 -18.62 -14.20 -10.69
C PHE A 95 -17.56 -14.67 -9.68
N THR A 96 -17.13 -13.77 -8.78
CA THR A 96 -16.10 -14.11 -7.77
C THR A 96 -16.61 -15.19 -6.79
N ALA A 97 -17.87 -15.12 -6.35
CA ALA A 97 -18.44 -16.18 -5.52
C ALA A 97 -18.46 -17.53 -6.25
N THR A 98 -18.82 -17.53 -7.53
CA THR A 98 -18.86 -18.75 -8.35
C THR A 98 -17.46 -19.34 -8.59
N THR A 99 -16.43 -18.52 -8.84
CA THR A 99 -15.05 -19.01 -8.97
C THR A 99 -14.58 -19.70 -7.70
N LEU A 100 -14.96 -19.19 -6.52
CA LEU A 100 -14.63 -19.80 -5.24
C LEU A 100 -15.41 -21.09 -4.96
N VAL A 101 -16.65 -21.19 -5.43
CA VAL A 101 -17.41 -22.45 -5.38
C VAL A 101 -16.73 -23.53 -6.23
N LEU A 102 -16.31 -23.18 -7.45
CA LEU A 102 -15.58 -24.11 -8.31
C LEU A 102 -14.22 -24.50 -7.73
N ALA A 103 -13.50 -23.55 -7.15
CA ALA A 103 -12.26 -23.80 -6.43
C ALA A 103 -12.47 -24.71 -5.21
N GLY A 104 -13.54 -24.48 -4.45
CA GLY A 104 -13.94 -25.32 -3.33
C GLY A 104 -14.31 -26.74 -3.76
N ALA A 105 -15.00 -26.89 -4.88
CA ALA A 105 -15.31 -28.21 -5.46
C ALA A 105 -14.03 -28.96 -5.88
N ALA A 106 -13.06 -28.28 -6.51
CA ALA A 106 -11.78 -28.87 -6.85
C ALA A 106 -11.00 -29.32 -5.60
N ALA A 107 -10.95 -28.50 -4.55
CA ALA A 107 -10.35 -28.87 -3.28
C ALA A 107 -11.04 -30.09 -2.64
N ALA A 108 -12.36 -30.13 -2.65
CA ALA A 108 -13.14 -31.24 -2.13
C ALA A 108 -12.86 -32.59 -2.88
N VAL A 109 -12.73 -32.51 -4.20
CA VAL A 109 -12.35 -33.68 -5.01
C VAL A 109 -10.96 -34.18 -4.64
N VAL A 110 -9.98 -33.28 -4.46
CA VAL A 110 -8.61 -33.63 -4.05
C VAL A 110 -8.61 -34.26 -2.65
N LEU A 111 -9.34 -33.69 -1.70
CA LEU A 111 -9.48 -34.25 -0.35
C LEU A 111 -10.08 -35.66 -0.38
N ALA A 112 -11.18 -35.85 -1.13
CA ALA A 112 -11.85 -37.13 -1.26
C ALA A 112 -10.98 -38.18 -1.96
N ALA A 113 -10.13 -37.76 -2.93
CA ALA A 113 -9.21 -38.65 -3.64
C ALA A 113 -8.04 -39.12 -2.76
N ILE A 114 -7.44 -38.21 -1.96
CA ILE A 114 -6.28 -38.56 -1.11
C ILE A 114 -6.71 -39.24 0.20
N ARG A 115 -7.87 -38.86 0.75
CA ARG A 115 -8.43 -39.40 2.00
C ARG A 115 -9.89 -39.82 1.83
N PRO A 116 -10.15 -40.93 1.14
CA PRO A 116 -11.51 -41.45 0.95
C PRO A 116 -12.20 -41.68 2.30
N GLY A 117 -13.47 -41.26 2.43
CA GLY A 117 -14.26 -41.45 3.65
C GLY A 117 -14.00 -40.47 4.78
N VAL A 118 -13.01 -39.57 4.68
CA VAL A 118 -12.77 -38.51 5.68
C VAL A 118 -13.54 -37.24 5.32
N TYR A 119 -13.70 -36.93 4.05
CA TYR A 119 -14.41 -35.74 3.60
C TYR A 119 -15.95 -35.94 3.59
N PRO A 120 -16.79 -35.00 4.10
CA PRO A 120 -16.40 -33.75 4.76
C PRO A 120 -15.86 -34.01 6.18
N GLY A 121 -14.69 -33.46 6.47
CA GLY A 121 -14.00 -33.59 7.76
C GLY A 121 -12.53 -33.22 7.62
N TYR A 122 -11.91 -32.92 8.75
CA TYR A 122 -10.52 -32.48 8.78
C TYR A 122 -9.56 -33.69 8.77
N PRO A 123 -8.74 -33.86 7.75
CA PRO A 123 -7.82 -34.98 7.70
C PRO A 123 -6.63 -34.78 8.66
N SER A 124 -6.28 -35.84 9.41
CA SER A 124 -5.21 -35.83 10.41
C SER A 124 -3.98 -36.65 9.95
N GLY A 125 -2.85 -36.42 10.64
CA GLY A 125 -1.59 -37.10 10.41
C GLY A 125 -0.84 -36.61 9.14
N PRO A 126 0.32 -37.19 8.81
CA PRO A 126 1.17 -36.73 7.70
C PRO A 126 0.46 -36.73 6.33
N LEU A 127 -0.30 -37.79 6.05
CA LEU A 127 -1.08 -37.89 4.81
C LEU A 127 -2.23 -36.86 4.80
N GLY A 128 -2.77 -36.52 5.98
CA GLY A 128 -3.75 -35.43 6.14
C GLY A 128 -3.15 -34.08 5.78
N LEU A 129 -1.92 -33.79 6.19
CA LEU A 129 -1.21 -32.58 5.81
C LEU A 129 -1.04 -32.48 4.29
N VAL A 130 -0.59 -33.58 3.66
CA VAL A 130 -0.46 -33.65 2.18
C VAL A 130 -1.80 -33.38 1.52
N ALA A 131 -2.89 -33.96 2.01
CA ALA A 131 -4.23 -33.76 1.46
C ALA A 131 -4.68 -32.31 1.56
N VAL A 132 -4.47 -31.66 2.70
CA VAL A 132 -4.84 -30.25 2.94
C VAL A 132 -4.02 -29.30 2.06
N VAL A 133 -2.71 -29.53 1.97
CA VAL A 133 -1.82 -28.72 1.10
C VAL A 133 -2.23 -28.87 -0.37
N ALA A 134 -2.43 -30.12 -0.84
CA ALA A 134 -2.85 -30.37 -2.21
C ALA A 134 -4.23 -29.75 -2.52
N ALA A 135 -5.18 -29.80 -1.58
CA ALA A 135 -6.49 -29.17 -1.70
C ALA A 135 -6.36 -27.64 -1.75
N GLY A 136 -5.50 -27.04 -0.92
CA GLY A 136 -5.21 -25.59 -0.94
C GLY A 136 -4.61 -25.15 -2.27
N LEU A 137 -3.68 -25.92 -2.83
CA LEU A 137 -3.10 -25.66 -4.15
C LEU A 137 -4.15 -25.78 -5.27
N ALA A 138 -5.01 -26.79 -5.23
CA ALA A 138 -6.10 -26.94 -6.18
C ALA A 138 -7.09 -25.77 -6.10
N TYR A 139 -7.48 -25.38 -4.88
CA TYR A 139 -8.33 -24.22 -4.63
C TYR A 139 -7.71 -22.92 -5.21
N TRP A 140 -6.45 -22.67 -4.87
CA TRP A 140 -5.73 -21.51 -5.38
C TRP A 140 -5.65 -21.53 -6.91
N PHE A 141 -5.22 -22.63 -7.51
CA PHE A 141 -5.01 -22.73 -8.94
C PHE A 141 -6.30 -22.53 -9.74
N VAL A 142 -7.39 -23.19 -9.36
CA VAL A 142 -8.68 -23.07 -10.07
C VAL A 142 -9.21 -21.63 -9.95
N ASN A 143 -9.21 -21.05 -8.75
CA ASN A 143 -9.67 -19.67 -8.56
C ASN A 143 -8.81 -18.68 -9.36
N TYR A 144 -7.50 -18.85 -9.34
CA TYR A 144 -6.55 -18.00 -10.06
C TYR A 144 -6.73 -18.10 -11.57
N ALA A 145 -6.80 -19.32 -12.10
CA ALA A 145 -6.98 -19.56 -13.54
C ALA A 145 -8.28 -18.94 -14.07
N LEU A 146 -9.39 -19.06 -13.32
CA LEU A 146 -10.66 -18.49 -13.69
C LEU A 146 -10.64 -16.95 -13.68
N ILE A 147 -9.98 -16.33 -12.68
CA ILE A 147 -9.85 -14.87 -12.59
C ILE A 147 -8.95 -14.34 -13.71
N VAL A 148 -7.77 -14.92 -13.92
CA VAL A 148 -6.85 -14.52 -14.99
C VAL A 148 -7.48 -14.70 -16.35
N GLY A 149 -8.16 -15.84 -16.59
CA GLY A 149 -8.87 -16.09 -17.82
C GLY A 149 -9.95 -15.05 -18.11
N ALA A 150 -10.73 -14.66 -17.09
CA ALA A 150 -11.73 -13.61 -17.24
C ALA A 150 -11.12 -12.24 -17.55
N ILE A 151 -10.00 -11.87 -16.91
CA ILE A 151 -9.29 -10.62 -17.19
C ILE A 151 -8.76 -10.59 -18.63
N MET A 152 -8.13 -11.68 -19.08
CA MET A 152 -7.60 -11.78 -20.44
C MET A 152 -8.70 -11.71 -21.51
N LEU A 153 -9.83 -12.35 -21.26
CA LEU A 153 -10.99 -12.30 -22.17
C LEU A 153 -11.66 -10.93 -22.21
N SER A 154 -11.64 -10.20 -21.08
CA SER A 154 -12.27 -8.87 -21.00
C SER A 154 -11.39 -7.74 -21.52
N ASN A 155 -10.07 -7.95 -21.66
CA ASN A 155 -9.11 -6.94 -22.04
C ASN A 155 -8.00 -7.55 -22.94
N PRO A 156 -8.31 -7.87 -24.21
CA PRO A 156 -7.41 -8.57 -25.13
C PRO A 156 -6.08 -7.83 -25.39
N ASP A 157 -6.10 -6.48 -25.26
CA ASP A 157 -4.94 -5.63 -25.54
C ASP A 157 -4.03 -5.42 -24.33
N ALA A 158 -4.42 -5.92 -23.14
CA ALA A 158 -3.58 -5.80 -21.95
C ALA A 158 -2.43 -6.83 -22.00
N PRO A 159 -1.18 -6.41 -21.71
CA PRO A 159 -0.08 -7.36 -21.59
C PRO A 159 -0.42 -8.44 -20.54
N GLY A 160 -0.33 -9.73 -20.90
CA GLY A 160 -0.67 -10.85 -20.01
C GLY A 160 0.07 -10.82 -18.67
N ARG A 161 1.21 -10.14 -18.61
CA ARG A 161 1.98 -9.89 -17.40
C ARG A 161 1.21 -9.05 -16.35
N ASN A 162 0.28 -8.19 -16.76
CA ASN A 162 -0.54 -7.38 -15.85
C ASN A 162 -1.71 -8.20 -15.25
N ALA A 163 -2.14 -9.26 -15.93
CA ALA A 163 -3.20 -10.15 -15.45
C ALA A 163 -2.71 -11.11 -14.35
N VAL A 164 -1.39 -11.41 -14.32
CA VAL A 164 -0.79 -12.38 -13.39
C VAL A 164 -0.66 -11.85 -11.95
N GLY A 165 -0.70 -10.52 -11.75
CA GLY A 165 -0.52 -9.91 -10.43
C GLY A 165 0.92 -10.01 -9.89
N ARG A 166 1.17 -9.41 -8.73
CA ARG A 166 2.48 -9.43 -8.07
C ARG A 166 2.64 -10.68 -7.20
N LEU A 167 3.88 -11.15 -7.01
CA LEU A 167 4.19 -12.27 -6.11
C LEU A 167 3.69 -12.03 -4.67
N SER A 168 3.76 -10.77 -4.20
CA SER A 168 3.23 -10.35 -2.89
C SER A 168 1.74 -10.69 -2.73
N ASP A 169 0.94 -10.53 -3.79
CA ASP A 169 -0.49 -10.80 -3.74
C ASP A 169 -0.77 -12.30 -3.61
N GLN A 170 0.04 -13.11 -4.28
CA GLN A 170 -0.05 -14.58 -4.20
C GLN A 170 0.34 -15.10 -2.80
N LEU A 171 1.35 -14.48 -2.17
CA LEU A 171 1.74 -14.82 -0.79
C LEU A 171 0.64 -14.52 0.21
N ILE A 172 -0.11 -13.44 0.02
CA ILE A 172 -1.24 -13.10 0.90
C ILE A 172 -2.40 -14.09 0.71
N VAL A 173 -2.69 -14.49 -0.55
CA VAL A 173 -3.68 -15.53 -0.81
C VAL A 173 -3.26 -16.84 -0.15
N ALA A 174 -2.01 -17.27 -0.31
CA ALA A 174 -1.47 -18.46 0.35
C ALA A 174 -1.60 -18.37 1.89
N GLY A 175 -1.25 -17.21 2.47
CA GLY A 175 -1.41 -16.94 3.89
C GLY A 175 -2.87 -17.04 4.35
N SER A 176 -3.81 -16.53 3.54
CA SER A 176 -5.25 -16.63 3.86
C SER A 176 -5.75 -18.08 3.86
N LEU A 177 -5.26 -18.93 2.97
CA LEU A 177 -5.57 -20.36 2.96
C LEU A 177 -4.97 -21.06 4.18
N GLY A 178 -3.71 -20.75 4.55
CA GLY A 178 -3.08 -21.24 5.77
C GLY A 178 -3.86 -20.87 7.03
N LEU A 179 -4.34 -19.62 7.12
CA LEU A 179 -5.24 -19.19 8.20
C LEU A 179 -6.58 -19.96 8.17
N GLY A 180 -7.10 -20.30 7.00
CA GLY A 180 -8.28 -21.14 6.85
C GLY A 180 -8.08 -22.55 7.41
N VAL A 181 -6.91 -23.16 7.15
CA VAL A 181 -6.51 -24.44 7.74
C VAL A 181 -6.44 -24.34 9.26
N ALA A 182 -5.78 -23.30 9.79
CA ALA A 182 -5.68 -23.06 11.24
C ALA A 182 -7.06 -22.86 11.87
N THR A 183 -7.95 -22.07 11.23
CA THR A 183 -9.34 -21.88 11.68
C THR A 183 -10.10 -23.19 11.74
N ALA A 184 -9.97 -24.04 10.72
CA ALA A 184 -10.60 -25.35 10.66
C ALA A 184 -10.10 -26.26 11.79
N ALA A 185 -8.80 -26.32 12.02
CA ALA A 185 -8.20 -27.12 13.09
C ALA A 185 -8.65 -26.65 14.48
N LEU A 186 -8.60 -25.33 14.74
CA LEU A 186 -9.01 -24.73 16.00
C LEU A 186 -10.50 -24.95 16.27
N LEU A 187 -11.36 -24.82 15.26
CA LEU A 187 -12.80 -25.01 15.40
C LEU A 187 -13.16 -26.45 15.84
N LEU A 188 -12.32 -27.42 15.51
CA LEU A 188 -12.50 -28.81 15.93
C LEU A 188 -11.92 -29.12 17.31
N SER A 189 -10.76 -28.53 17.63
CA SER A 189 -10.00 -28.87 18.85
C SER A 189 -10.29 -27.90 20.00
N GLN A 190 -10.34 -26.61 19.73
CA GLN A 190 -10.46 -25.51 20.70
C GLN A 190 -11.31 -24.37 20.12
N PRO A 191 -12.64 -24.51 20.02
CA PRO A 191 -13.49 -23.53 19.31
C PRO A 191 -13.37 -22.08 19.80
N TRP A 192 -13.13 -21.88 21.11
CA TRP A 192 -12.91 -20.56 21.70
C TRP A 192 -11.65 -19.85 21.15
N ALA A 193 -10.63 -20.62 20.74
CA ALA A 193 -9.39 -20.06 20.18
C ALA A 193 -9.61 -19.38 18.81
N VAL A 194 -10.71 -19.67 18.12
CA VAL A 194 -11.10 -18.96 16.90
C VAL A 194 -11.34 -17.47 17.17
N ALA A 195 -11.84 -17.11 18.35
CA ALA A 195 -12.00 -15.70 18.74
C ALA A 195 -10.64 -15.00 18.90
N VAL A 196 -9.66 -15.67 19.50
CA VAL A 196 -8.29 -15.14 19.64
C VAL A 196 -7.64 -14.98 18.28
N LEU A 197 -7.79 -15.99 17.41
CA LEU A 197 -7.29 -15.92 16.02
C LEU A 197 -7.93 -14.77 15.26
N LEU A 198 -9.23 -14.55 15.42
CA LEU A 198 -9.96 -13.42 14.78
C LEU A 198 -9.39 -12.07 15.24
N LEU A 199 -9.16 -11.88 16.54
CA LEU A 199 -8.56 -10.65 17.08
C LEU A 199 -7.15 -10.42 16.51
N THR A 200 -6.34 -11.48 16.43
CA THR A 200 -4.99 -11.41 15.84
C THR A 200 -5.05 -11.00 14.36
N ILE A 201 -5.96 -11.60 13.59
CA ILE A 201 -6.16 -11.28 12.18
C ILE A 201 -6.64 -9.85 11.99
N LEU A 202 -7.56 -9.37 12.82
CA LEU A 202 -8.04 -7.99 12.76
C LEU A 202 -6.92 -7.00 13.04
N GLY A 203 -6.07 -7.28 14.06
CA GLY A 203 -4.88 -6.48 14.36
C GLY A 203 -3.90 -6.43 13.19
N LEU A 204 -3.56 -7.60 12.61
CA LEU A 204 -2.67 -7.71 11.48
C LEU A 204 -3.24 -7.03 10.21
N HIS A 205 -4.51 -7.28 9.92
CA HIS A 205 -5.21 -6.66 8.79
C HIS A 205 -5.21 -5.14 8.93
N ARG A 206 -5.50 -4.61 10.13
CA ARG A 206 -5.47 -3.17 10.38
C ARG A 206 -4.05 -2.60 10.23
N ALA A 207 -3.03 -3.28 10.74
CA ALA A 207 -1.63 -2.85 10.60
C ALA A 207 -1.19 -2.78 9.12
N LEU A 208 -1.45 -3.84 8.34
CA LEU A 208 -1.12 -3.88 6.92
C LEU A 208 -1.85 -2.80 6.10
N LEU A 209 -3.10 -2.50 6.45
CA LEU A 209 -3.87 -1.47 5.76
C LEU A 209 -3.40 -0.06 6.10
N VAL A 210 -3.03 0.21 7.36
CA VAL A 210 -2.46 1.51 7.76
C VAL A 210 -1.15 1.77 7.02
N ASP A 211 -0.27 0.78 6.91
CA ASP A 211 0.98 0.87 6.16
C ASP A 211 0.73 1.13 4.66
N GLN A 212 -0.27 0.45 4.06
CA GLN A 212 -0.66 0.69 2.67
C GLN A 212 -1.18 2.12 2.45
N PHE A 213 -1.99 2.67 3.37
CA PHE A 213 -2.48 4.04 3.25
C PHE A 213 -1.36 5.08 3.35
N GLN A 214 -0.41 4.88 4.26
CA GLN A 214 0.76 5.76 4.35
C GLN A 214 1.61 5.69 3.07
N THR A 215 1.68 4.52 2.45
CA THR A 215 2.41 4.30 1.20
C THR A 215 1.70 4.92 -0.02
N GLU A 216 0.38 5.06 -0.01
CA GLU A 216 -0.43 5.61 -1.11
C GLU A 216 -0.65 7.13 -1.02
N SER A 217 -0.41 7.75 0.12
CA SER A 217 -0.48 9.20 0.23
C SER A 217 0.59 9.83 -0.68
N ARG A 218 0.19 10.75 -1.55
CA ARG A 218 1.09 11.53 -2.40
C ARG A 218 1.64 12.75 -1.69
N THR A 219 1.04 13.10 -0.57
CA THR A 219 1.36 14.33 0.18
C THR A 219 1.88 14.03 1.57
N ASP A 220 2.76 14.88 2.06
CA ASP A 220 3.20 14.91 3.45
C ASP A 220 2.09 15.46 4.34
N PRO A 221 1.67 14.78 5.42
CA PRO A 221 0.51 15.16 6.22
C PRO A 221 0.71 16.46 7.03
N LYS A 222 1.96 16.90 7.27
CA LYS A 222 2.26 18.13 8.03
C LYS A 222 2.27 19.36 7.13
N THR A 223 2.79 19.24 5.93
CA THR A 223 3.02 20.36 5.01
C THR A 223 2.06 20.40 3.82
N GLY A 224 1.41 19.27 3.49
CA GLY A 224 0.58 19.14 2.29
C GLY A 224 1.36 19.14 0.97
N LEU A 225 2.70 19.23 1.00
CA LEU A 225 3.59 19.08 -0.16
C LEU A 225 3.65 17.63 -0.65
N ALA A 226 4.25 17.40 -1.81
CA ALA A 226 4.58 16.04 -2.23
C ALA A 226 5.43 15.36 -1.14
N ASN A 227 5.10 14.11 -0.79
CA ASN A 227 5.98 13.34 0.08
C ASN A 227 7.19 12.81 -0.72
N ALA A 228 8.21 12.31 -0.02
CA ALA A 228 9.45 11.83 -0.61
C ALA A 228 9.20 10.83 -1.76
N ARG A 229 8.31 9.87 -1.54
CA ARG A 229 8.01 8.83 -2.54
C ARG A 229 7.42 9.41 -3.82
N PHE A 230 6.41 10.27 -3.70
CA PHE A 230 5.74 10.89 -4.85
C PHE A 230 6.69 11.86 -5.57
N TRP A 231 7.50 12.62 -4.82
CA TRP A 231 8.51 13.49 -5.39
C TRP A 231 9.51 12.69 -6.25
N HIS A 232 10.07 11.59 -5.72
CA HIS A 232 11.00 10.75 -6.48
C HIS A 232 10.35 10.06 -7.70
N GLU A 233 9.07 9.70 -7.62
CA GLU A 233 8.33 9.14 -8.75
C GLU A 233 8.24 10.15 -9.91
N ILE A 234 7.86 11.39 -9.60
CA ILE A 234 7.76 12.47 -10.59
C ILE A 234 9.15 12.87 -11.10
N ALA A 235 10.16 12.98 -10.21
CA ALA A 235 11.52 13.31 -10.61
C ALA A 235 12.09 12.32 -11.65
N ARG A 236 11.85 11.02 -11.49
CA ARG A 236 12.23 10.00 -12.49
C ARG A 236 11.53 10.22 -13.83
N ARG A 237 10.25 10.57 -13.81
CA ARG A 237 9.48 10.80 -15.02
C ARG A 237 9.95 12.04 -15.76
N GLU A 238 10.14 13.14 -15.04
CA GLU A 238 10.59 14.41 -15.62
C GLU A 238 12.05 14.31 -16.14
N PHE A 239 12.92 13.58 -15.41
CA PHE A 239 14.28 13.30 -15.86
C PHE A 239 14.30 12.51 -17.17
N ALA A 240 13.53 11.43 -17.28
CA ALA A 240 13.41 10.66 -18.53
C ALA A 240 12.83 11.50 -19.69
N GLY A 241 11.99 12.47 -19.37
CA GLY A 241 11.52 13.49 -20.32
C GLY A 241 12.65 14.41 -20.78
N ALA A 242 13.40 14.98 -19.84
CA ALA A 242 14.53 15.87 -20.06
C ALA A 242 15.64 15.20 -20.89
N GLU A 243 15.98 13.95 -20.57
CA GLU A 243 16.96 13.15 -21.32
C GLU A 243 16.53 12.97 -22.79
N ARG A 244 15.28 12.62 -23.04
CA ARG A 244 14.75 12.41 -24.41
C ARG A 244 14.71 13.69 -25.23
N THR A 245 14.39 14.83 -24.60
CA THR A 245 14.25 16.13 -25.28
C THR A 245 15.51 16.97 -25.22
N HIS A 246 16.57 16.50 -24.56
CA HIS A 246 17.80 17.23 -24.26
C HIS A 246 17.53 18.60 -23.60
N SER A 247 16.47 18.68 -22.76
CA SER A 247 16.14 19.88 -22.03
C SER A 247 16.77 19.90 -20.65
N PRO A 248 17.11 21.07 -20.11
CA PRO A 248 17.68 21.14 -18.77
C PRO A 248 16.65 20.81 -17.70
N LEU A 249 17.11 20.27 -16.55
CA LEU A 249 16.29 19.96 -15.39
C LEU A 249 17.03 20.37 -14.13
N GLY A 250 16.48 21.33 -13.36
CA GLY A 250 17.02 21.74 -12.09
C GLY A 250 16.53 20.89 -10.93
N VAL A 251 17.39 20.60 -9.97
CA VAL A 251 17.10 19.95 -8.69
C VAL A 251 17.66 20.81 -7.56
N LEU A 252 16.81 21.16 -6.59
CA LEU A 252 17.21 21.85 -5.37
C LEU A 252 16.94 20.92 -4.18
N TYR A 253 17.93 20.78 -3.30
CA TYR A 253 17.77 20.23 -1.96
C TYR A 253 17.93 21.35 -0.94
N LEU A 254 16.98 21.42 -0.01
CA LEU A 254 16.88 22.48 0.99
C LEU A 254 16.71 21.86 2.36
N ASP A 255 17.44 22.39 3.34
CA ASP A 255 17.32 22.03 4.75
C ASP A 255 17.20 23.29 5.61
N LEU A 256 16.31 23.27 6.59
CA LEU A 256 16.09 24.40 7.50
C LEU A 256 17.20 24.47 8.55
N ASP A 257 17.90 25.57 8.56
CA ASP A 257 19.00 25.80 9.49
C ASP A 257 18.52 25.84 10.95
N HIS A 258 19.18 25.06 11.80
CA HIS A 258 18.91 25.05 13.24
C HIS A 258 17.46 24.69 13.62
N PHE A 259 16.72 23.97 12.78
CA PHE A 259 15.31 23.63 13.03
C PHE A 259 15.11 22.88 14.37
N LYS A 260 16.07 22.04 14.76
CA LYS A 260 16.06 21.40 16.08
C LYS A 260 15.96 22.42 17.22
N SER A 261 16.65 23.56 17.11
CA SER A 261 16.59 24.61 18.12
C SER A 261 15.20 25.24 18.27
N ILE A 262 14.45 25.32 17.16
CA ILE A 262 13.06 25.78 17.18
C ILE A 262 12.21 24.77 17.97
N ASN A 263 12.35 23.48 17.70
CA ASN A 263 11.66 22.43 18.43
C ASN A 263 12.02 22.40 19.92
N ASP A 264 13.31 22.53 20.23
CA ASP A 264 13.80 22.48 21.62
C ASP A 264 13.36 23.73 22.43
N THR A 265 13.23 24.88 21.76
CA THR A 265 12.85 26.16 22.41
C THR A 265 11.32 26.31 22.54
N TYR A 266 10.57 26.01 21.50
CA TYR A 266 9.14 26.31 21.38
C TYR A 266 8.24 25.07 21.36
N GLY A 267 8.81 23.87 21.32
CA GLY A 267 8.11 22.58 21.26
C GLY A 267 7.79 22.13 19.83
N HIS A 268 7.47 20.86 19.69
CA HIS A 268 7.23 20.22 18.37
C HIS A 268 6.04 20.80 17.61
N LEU A 269 5.01 21.30 18.28
CA LEU A 269 3.87 21.93 17.62
C LEU A 269 4.30 23.23 16.90
N ALA A 270 5.17 24.01 17.53
CA ALA A 270 5.75 25.20 16.93
C ALA A 270 6.62 24.88 15.72
N GLY A 271 7.41 23.79 15.80
CA GLY A 271 8.14 23.28 14.65
C GLY A 271 7.23 22.85 13.50
N ASP A 272 6.09 22.23 13.79
CA ASP A 272 5.12 21.86 12.76
C ASP A 272 4.47 23.09 12.10
N GLU A 273 4.19 24.17 12.86
CA GLU A 273 3.72 25.46 12.32
C GLU A 273 4.80 26.10 11.43
N ALA A 274 6.07 26.06 11.84
CA ALA A 274 7.19 26.56 11.05
C ALA A 274 7.36 25.77 9.73
N LEU A 275 7.32 24.43 9.78
CA LEU A 275 7.36 23.59 8.58
C LEU A 275 6.24 23.92 7.59
N LYS A 276 5.03 24.15 8.11
CA LYS A 276 3.88 24.49 7.29
C LYS A 276 4.05 25.85 6.62
N ALA A 277 4.48 26.85 7.38
CA ALA A 277 4.71 28.19 6.83
C ALA A 277 5.80 28.21 5.75
N VAL A 278 6.91 27.48 5.96
CA VAL A 278 7.96 27.31 4.94
C VAL A 278 7.39 26.60 3.72
N ALA A 279 6.62 25.52 3.89
CA ALA A 279 6.01 24.78 2.80
C ALA A 279 5.06 25.64 1.95
N ASP A 280 4.26 26.49 2.60
CA ASP A 280 3.36 27.42 1.92
C ASP A 280 4.17 28.47 1.13
N GLU A 281 5.26 29.00 1.68
CA GLU A 281 6.15 29.94 0.97
C GLU A 281 6.84 29.26 -0.23
N LEU A 282 7.37 28.04 -0.05
CA LEU A 282 7.98 27.30 -1.15
C LEU A 282 7.00 27.08 -2.31
N ARG A 283 5.73 26.77 -1.99
CA ARG A 283 4.67 26.58 -2.99
C ARG A 283 4.36 27.86 -3.76
N HIS A 284 4.42 29.02 -3.12
CA HIS A 284 4.19 30.31 -3.77
C HIS A 284 5.35 30.78 -4.66
N GLU A 285 6.58 30.33 -4.35
CA GLU A 285 7.79 30.74 -5.07
C GLU A 285 8.10 29.88 -6.30
N VAL A 286 7.38 28.81 -6.52
CA VAL A 286 7.59 27.91 -7.67
C VAL A 286 6.46 28.07 -8.69
N ARG A 287 6.70 27.62 -9.93
CA ARG A 287 5.71 27.62 -11.03
C ARG A 287 4.77 26.42 -10.89
N ASP A 288 3.66 26.43 -11.64
CA ASP A 288 2.72 25.30 -11.67
C ASP A 288 3.34 23.98 -12.17
N ASP A 289 4.34 24.06 -13.04
CA ASP A 289 5.06 22.91 -13.58
C ASP A 289 6.19 22.41 -12.68
N ASP A 290 6.56 23.18 -11.66
CA ASP A 290 7.57 22.80 -10.68
C ASP A 290 6.97 21.91 -9.59
N LEU A 291 7.77 21.06 -8.98
CA LEU A 291 7.32 20.18 -7.90
C LEU A 291 8.09 20.42 -6.62
N VAL A 292 7.38 20.80 -5.57
CA VAL A 292 7.92 20.89 -4.22
C VAL A 292 7.53 19.66 -3.42
N GLY A 293 8.51 19.03 -2.76
CA GLY A 293 8.31 17.90 -1.87
C GLY A 293 9.02 18.07 -0.53
N ARG A 294 8.51 17.40 0.49
CA ARG A 294 9.22 17.22 1.76
C ARG A 294 9.78 15.81 1.80
N LEU A 295 11.10 15.70 1.94
CA LEU A 295 11.79 14.40 1.95
C LEU A 295 11.74 13.74 3.32
N GLY A 296 11.77 14.53 4.40
CA GLY A 296 11.69 14.07 5.79
C GLY A 296 12.21 15.13 6.75
N GLY A 297 11.90 15.04 8.03
CA GLY A 297 12.41 15.98 9.02
C GLY A 297 12.17 17.46 8.65
N GLU A 298 13.26 18.20 8.43
CA GLU A 298 13.32 19.57 7.98
C GLU A 298 13.82 19.73 6.52
N GLU A 299 13.85 18.62 5.77
CA GLU A 299 14.39 18.57 4.41
C GLU A 299 13.30 18.66 3.34
N PHE A 300 13.54 19.53 2.34
CA PHE A 300 12.66 19.73 1.19
C PHE A 300 13.45 19.53 -0.11
N ALA A 301 12.74 19.16 -1.17
CA ALA A 301 13.30 19.07 -2.51
C ALA A 301 12.40 19.79 -3.52
N ILE A 302 13.00 20.43 -4.50
CA ILE A 302 12.30 21.13 -5.55
C ILE A 302 12.84 20.65 -6.90
N LEU A 303 11.92 20.30 -7.79
CA LEU A 303 12.21 19.90 -9.16
C LEU A 303 11.77 21.02 -10.08
N LEU A 304 12.66 21.46 -10.97
CA LEU A 304 12.48 22.59 -11.87
C LEU A 304 12.63 22.10 -13.33
N PRO A 305 11.58 21.61 -13.97
CA PRO A 305 11.64 21.19 -15.38
C PRO A 305 12.01 22.35 -16.30
N GLN A 306 12.74 22.06 -17.40
CA GLN A 306 13.13 23.02 -18.43
C GLN A 306 13.83 24.27 -17.88
N THR A 307 14.63 24.13 -16.82
CA THR A 307 15.27 25.25 -16.14
C THR A 307 16.80 25.12 -16.26
N SER A 308 17.44 26.16 -16.79
CA SER A 308 18.91 26.21 -16.96
C SER A 308 19.65 26.24 -15.63
N ALA A 309 20.96 26.01 -15.64
CA ALA A 309 21.79 26.08 -14.42
C ALA A 309 21.76 27.48 -13.78
N GLU A 310 21.78 28.54 -14.60
CA GLU A 310 21.71 29.93 -14.13
C GLU A 310 20.33 30.21 -13.50
N ASP A 311 19.23 29.83 -14.17
CA ASP A 311 17.88 30.00 -13.65
C ASP A 311 17.63 29.17 -12.42
N THR A 312 18.20 27.96 -12.32
CA THR A 312 18.14 27.10 -11.13
C THR A 312 18.80 27.78 -9.94
N ALA A 313 19.97 28.37 -10.12
CA ALA A 313 20.66 29.12 -9.07
C ALA A 313 19.91 30.38 -8.66
N LEU A 314 19.32 31.10 -9.60
CA LEU A 314 18.48 32.29 -9.33
C LEU A 314 17.21 31.90 -8.57
N ALA A 315 16.54 30.80 -8.93
CA ALA A 315 15.38 30.27 -8.22
C ALA A 315 15.75 29.88 -6.78
N ALA A 316 16.87 29.19 -6.60
CA ALA A 316 17.37 28.81 -5.27
C ALA A 316 17.64 30.04 -4.37
N GLU A 317 18.29 31.07 -4.90
CA GLU A 317 18.59 32.29 -4.14
C GLU A 317 17.31 33.10 -3.82
N ARG A 318 16.35 33.13 -4.73
CA ARG A 318 15.03 33.74 -4.47
C ARG A 318 14.33 33.01 -3.32
N ILE A 319 14.26 31.68 -3.36
CA ILE A 319 13.66 30.84 -2.32
C ILE A 319 14.35 31.06 -0.98
N ARG A 320 15.69 31.02 -0.97
CA ARG A 320 16.47 31.27 0.26
C ARG A 320 16.11 32.60 0.92
N ARG A 321 16.07 33.69 0.10
CA ARG A 321 15.73 35.03 0.61
C ARG A 321 14.32 35.08 1.17
N ARG A 322 13.38 34.42 0.51
CA ARG A 322 11.98 34.38 0.95
C ARG A 322 11.85 33.63 2.26
N VAL A 323 12.48 32.47 2.40
CA VAL A 323 12.51 31.73 3.67
C VAL A 323 13.16 32.58 4.77
N ALA A 324 14.29 33.24 4.49
CA ALA A 324 14.95 34.10 5.46
C ALA A 324 14.17 35.37 5.83
N SER A 325 13.18 35.77 5.06
CA SER A 325 12.28 36.90 5.35
C SER A 325 10.98 36.51 6.05
N LEU A 326 10.76 35.20 6.30
CA LEU A 326 9.55 34.74 6.98
C LEU A 326 9.51 35.20 8.44
N ALA A 327 8.38 35.78 8.81
CA ALA A 327 8.05 36.15 10.18
C ALA A 327 6.79 35.35 10.56
N ILE A 328 6.97 34.29 11.34
CA ILE A 328 5.93 33.31 11.67
C ILE A 328 5.46 33.52 13.10
N THR A 329 4.18 33.69 13.31
CA THR A 329 3.61 33.68 14.66
C THR A 329 3.33 32.23 15.06
N ILE A 330 4.12 31.71 16.00
CA ILE A 330 3.96 30.36 16.53
C ILE A 330 3.26 30.36 17.86
N THR A 331 2.41 29.39 18.11
CA THR A 331 1.63 29.28 19.35
C THR A 331 2.41 28.46 20.38
N THR A 332 2.79 29.08 21.49
CA THR A 332 3.47 28.41 22.61
C THR A 332 2.57 28.33 23.83
N GLY A 333 2.95 27.51 24.84
CA GLY A 333 2.23 27.44 26.12
C GLY A 333 2.18 28.77 26.90
N GLY A 334 3.01 29.77 26.53
CA GLY A 334 3.03 31.14 27.09
C GLY A 334 2.31 32.18 26.21
N GLY A 335 1.71 31.76 25.08
CA GLY A 335 1.06 32.64 24.13
C GLY A 335 1.77 32.72 22.76
N PRO A 336 1.29 33.54 21.82
CA PRO A 336 1.88 33.68 20.51
C PRO A 336 3.26 34.36 20.58
N VAL A 337 4.25 33.81 19.89
CA VAL A 337 5.63 34.32 19.79
C VAL A 337 5.97 34.48 18.32
N LEU A 338 6.62 35.60 17.96
CA LEU A 338 7.13 35.81 16.61
C LEU A 338 8.46 35.09 16.44
N CYS A 339 8.54 34.22 15.43
CA CYS A 339 9.76 33.55 15.00
C CYS A 339 10.15 34.12 13.62
N ASP A 340 11.25 34.87 13.56
CA ASP A 340 11.80 35.53 12.37
C ASP A 340 13.25 35.11 12.07
N THR A 341 13.70 34.02 12.67
CA THR A 341 15.07 33.52 12.59
C THR A 341 15.23 32.29 11.70
N ILE A 342 14.19 31.95 10.93
CA ILE A 342 14.22 30.76 10.08
C ILE A 342 15.06 31.09 8.84
N THR A 343 16.09 30.26 8.61
CA THR A 343 16.88 30.29 7.38
C THR A 343 17.02 28.90 6.80
N CYS A 344 17.54 28.79 5.59
CA CYS A 344 17.77 27.50 4.96
C CYS A 344 19.08 27.47 4.17
N SER A 345 19.68 26.29 4.11
CA SER A 345 20.82 25.96 3.27
C SER A 345 20.31 25.21 2.05
N ILE A 346 20.72 25.63 0.84
CA ILE A 346 20.24 25.07 -0.42
C ILE A 346 21.41 24.59 -1.28
N GLY A 347 21.33 23.36 -1.76
CA GLY A 347 22.17 22.82 -2.83
C GLY A 347 21.40 22.77 -4.15
N ALA A 348 22.01 23.26 -5.22
CA ALA A 348 21.42 23.30 -6.55
C ALA A 348 22.24 22.46 -7.53
N ALA A 349 21.60 21.58 -8.30
CA ALA A 349 22.21 20.81 -9.36
C ALA A 349 21.33 20.85 -10.62
N THR A 350 21.94 20.74 -11.79
CA THR A 350 21.20 20.84 -13.06
C THR A 350 21.69 19.82 -14.08
N TYR A 351 20.77 19.09 -14.69
CA TYR A 351 21.03 18.24 -15.85
C TYR A 351 21.17 19.10 -17.11
N PRO A 352 22.12 18.85 -18.02
CA PRO A 352 23.19 17.83 -17.91
C PRO A 352 24.46 18.36 -17.19
N HIS A 353 24.45 19.59 -16.69
CA HIS A 353 25.64 20.28 -16.18
C HIS A 353 26.29 19.60 -14.98
N SER A 354 25.48 19.15 -14.00
CA SER A 354 25.96 18.59 -12.73
C SER A 354 25.88 17.07 -12.63
N GLY A 355 25.45 16.40 -13.69
CA GLY A 355 25.33 14.94 -13.75
C GLY A 355 24.55 14.48 -14.98
N SER A 356 24.75 13.23 -15.35
CA SER A 356 24.14 12.57 -16.51
C SER A 356 22.95 11.66 -16.14
N THR A 357 22.78 11.35 -14.86
CA THR A 357 21.69 10.55 -14.30
C THR A 357 20.96 11.30 -13.20
N LEU A 358 19.73 10.90 -12.90
CA LEU A 358 18.98 11.49 -11.79
C LEU A 358 19.67 11.27 -10.45
N ASP A 359 20.26 10.11 -10.23
CA ASP A 359 20.95 9.78 -8.99
C ASP A 359 22.19 10.65 -8.80
N GLU A 360 22.96 10.92 -9.87
CA GLU A 360 24.08 11.85 -9.85
C GLU A 360 23.64 13.27 -9.51
N LEU A 361 22.53 13.75 -10.11
CA LEU A 361 21.98 15.06 -9.79
C LEU A 361 21.55 15.21 -8.34
N GLN A 362 20.91 14.17 -7.79
CA GLN A 362 20.46 14.17 -6.40
C GLN A 362 21.67 14.18 -5.45
N ILE A 363 22.68 13.37 -5.73
CA ILE A 363 23.94 13.36 -4.96
C ILE A 363 24.64 14.72 -5.05
N ALA A 364 24.72 15.32 -6.24
CA ALA A 364 25.35 16.61 -6.43
C ALA A 364 24.62 17.74 -5.67
N ALA A 365 23.28 17.74 -5.69
CA ALA A 365 22.46 18.68 -4.93
C ALA A 365 22.64 18.49 -3.41
N ASP A 366 22.67 17.25 -2.93
CA ASP A 366 22.84 16.92 -1.51
C ASP A 366 24.21 17.36 -0.99
N LEU A 367 25.28 17.04 -1.73
CA LEU A 367 26.64 17.49 -1.40
C LEU A 367 26.76 19.01 -1.38
N ALA A 368 26.14 19.70 -2.33
CA ALA A 368 26.12 21.16 -2.36
C ALA A 368 25.34 21.74 -1.16
N MET A 369 24.21 21.14 -0.78
CA MET A 369 23.45 21.53 0.42
C MET A 369 24.29 21.32 1.68
N TYR A 370 24.98 20.18 1.80
CA TYR A 370 25.87 19.93 2.93
C TYR A 370 27.00 20.97 3.00
N GLN A 371 27.62 21.33 1.87
CA GLN A 371 28.61 22.39 1.80
C GLN A 371 28.02 23.75 2.22
N ALA A 372 26.77 24.05 1.86
CA ALA A 372 26.09 25.27 2.30
C ALA A 372 25.97 25.33 3.83
N LYS A 373 25.60 24.20 4.46
CA LYS A 373 25.57 24.09 5.93
C LYS A 373 26.95 24.27 6.58
N ASP A 374 28.00 23.63 6.02
CA ASP A 374 29.35 23.64 6.58
C ASP A 374 30.02 24.99 6.42
N THR A 375 29.78 25.70 5.33
CA THR A 375 30.42 27.01 5.05
C THR A 375 29.71 28.21 5.67
N GLY A 376 28.71 28.01 6.55
CA GLY A 376 28.12 29.06 7.38
C GLY A 376 26.60 29.24 7.22
N ARG A 377 25.89 28.28 6.60
CA ARG A 377 24.44 28.26 6.45
C ARG A 377 23.84 29.45 5.71
N ASN A 378 22.52 29.51 5.64
CA ASN A 378 21.75 30.59 4.99
C ASN A 378 22.32 31.00 3.63
N ARG A 379 22.58 30.02 2.77
CA ARG A 379 23.20 30.23 1.45
C ARG A 379 22.79 29.17 0.44
N VAL A 380 23.06 29.52 -0.81
CA VAL A 380 22.96 28.58 -1.94
C VAL A 380 24.36 28.18 -2.37
N ILE A 381 24.55 26.89 -2.64
CA ILE A 381 25.74 26.39 -3.35
C ILE A 381 25.23 25.62 -4.58
N SER A 382 25.76 25.98 -5.75
CA SER A 382 25.52 25.22 -6.97
C SER A 382 26.59 24.16 -7.12
N ALA A 383 26.15 22.95 -7.45
CA ALA A 383 27.02 21.84 -7.75
C ALA A 383 27.91 22.16 -8.97
N PRO A 384 29.18 21.75 -8.95
CA PRO A 384 30.06 21.92 -10.09
C PRO A 384 29.59 21.14 -11.32
N ALA A 385 30.18 21.43 -12.47
CA ALA A 385 30.02 20.59 -13.66
C ALA A 385 30.45 19.14 -13.33
N GLY A 386 29.63 18.17 -13.69
CA GLY A 386 29.97 16.77 -13.56
C GLY A 386 31.22 16.44 -14.40
N GLU A 387 32.08 15.57 -13.88
CA GLU A 387 33.19 15.04 -14.68
C GLU A 387 32.59 14.22 -15.82
N THR A 388 32.64 14.74 -17.05
CA THR A 388 32.39 13.97 -18.26
C THR A 388 33.54 12.99 -18.40
N GLU A 389 33.36 11.71 -18.07
CA GLU A 389 34.26 10.67 -18.54
C GLU A 389 34.28 10.74 -20.08
N SER A 390 35.41 11.19 -20.60
CA SER A 390 35.76 11.30 -22.01
C SER A 390 36.16 9.94 -22.57
#